data_a5f9f1f1eb7a7c19bfc49c8391fbac7a
#
_entry.id   a5f9f1f1eb7a7c19bfc49c8391fbac7a
#
_cell.length_a   1.000
_cell.length_b   1.000
_cell.length_c   1.000
_cell.angle_alpha   90.00
_cell.angle_beta   90.00
_cell.angle_gamma   90.00
#
_symmetry.space_group_name_H-M   'P 1'
#
loop_
_entity.id
_entity.type
_entity.pdbx_description
1 polymer ?
#
loop_
_entity_poly.entity_id
_entity_poly.type
_entity_poly.pdbx_seq_one_letter_code
_entity_poly.pdbx_strand_id
1 'polypeptide(L)'
;MLFNGKTYSTEKITNLFELGNKIIVTGTGGVGKSILFKHLFLNTIVETGYIPVLIELRSFNILELKDISLYQSIYKNLCDNGFELSEDYFEYSMKEGGYIIFLDGYDEVNRDKLDKITSEIKSLAEKYNNNKFYLSSRPSEDFIGWNDFCEVETLALNKQQALSLIKKIDFDEKAKEIFYKELDNHLYDDYKSFASNPLLLNIMLLTFQKHASIPERLNDFYEEAFVTLFNVHDATKDSYVRDIRSGLGCEDFKHVFAYLCFKSYFNGEFEFTEGRLRYYLQQAKDKLSRIKFSIEDFQEDLTMSVCMLVKEGLVYRFSHRSFQEYFAAWYTCKLTDDIQAKLLSNWIKESDSIFSDSYFQMLFDLQSEKVNKIVLCPILSEVKKLYLEKGFSLELLNELFEGLQVGKRTVNNSVSYNVSLTISNQYLCYGLMLNNRLNEYPYEKSTQEKEKEIYEKIERYMIEKEGEKVRKLRRFSMSFEDVLKIVSEQELLECLKWFEKQILYAMHILEECEDGNISRKKKVSSILEEL
;
A
#
# COMPACT_ATOMS: atom_id res chain seq x y z
N MET A 1 -13.56 -2.99 11.74
CA MET A 1 -13.56 -2.88 10.27
C MET A 1 -14.73 -2.01 9.82
N LEU A 2 -14.58 -1.29 8.73
CA LEU A 2 -15.61 -0.42 8.16
C LEU A 2 -16.14 -1.02 6.87
N PHE A 3 -17.46 -1.10 6.75
CA PHE A 3 -18.13 -1.52 5.54
C PHE A 3 -19.43 -0.72 5.37
N ASN A 4 -19.57 0.00 4.26
CA ASN A 4 -20.73 0.85 3.96
C ASN A 4 -21.16 1.77 5.10
N GLY A 5 -20.20 2.38 5.80
CA GLY A 5 -20.45 3.27 6.92
C GLY A 5 -20.80 2.57 8.26
N LYS A 6 -20.90 1.24 8.28
CA LYS A 6 -21.14 0.46 9.51
C LYS A 6 -19.83 -0.17 10.00
N THR A 7 -19.60 -0.08 11.29
CA THR A 7 -18.42 -0.68 11.94
C THR A 7 -18.73 -2.10 12.41
N TYR A 8 -17.82 -3.03 12.12
CA TYR A 8 -17.88 -4.43 12.54
C TYR A 8 -16.75 -4.73 13.51
N SER A 9 -17.07 -5.31 14.67
CA SER A 9 -16.08 -5.79 15.63
C SER A 9 -15.36 -7.01 15.07
N THR A 10 -14.05 -7.07 15.29
CA THR A 10 -13.19 -8.21 14.93
C THR A 10 -12.80 -9.06 16.15
N GLU A 11 -13.46 -8.82 17.27
CA GLU A 11 -13.22 -9.57 18.51
C GLU A 11 -13.58 -11.05 18.32
N LYS A 12 -14.69 -11.32 17.62
CA LYS A 12 -15.15 -12.66 17.27
C LYS A 12 -15.27 -12.82 15.76
N ILE A 13 -14.79 -13.96 15.26
CA ILE A 13 -14.90 -14.30 13.83
C ILE A 13 -16.37 -14.33 13.38
N THR A 14 -17.30 -14.74 14.25
CA THR A 14 -18.72 -14.81 13.96
C THR A 14 -19.34 -13.46 13.62
N ASN A 15 -18.76 -12.34 14.10
CA ASN A 15 -19.21 -11.00 13.74
C ASN A 15 -19.00 -10.68 12.25
N LEU A 16 -18.08 -11.38 11.59
CA LEU A 16 -17.78 -11.18 10.17
C LEU A 16 -18.69 -12.03 9.27
N PHE A 17 -19.42 -12.98 9.82
CA PHE A 17 -20.32 -13.83 9.02
C PHE A 17 -21.48 -13.06 8.40
N GLU A 18 -21.87 -11.93 9.02
CA GLU A 18 -22.88 -11.02 8.47
C GLU A 18 -22.41 -10.33 7.17
N LEU A 19 -21.10 -10.23 6.94
CA LEU A 19 -20.51 -9.63 5.74
C LEU A 19 -20.51 -10.57 4.53
N GLY A 20 -20.67 -11.89 4.79
CA GLY A 20 -20.69 -12.92 3.77
C GLY A 20 -19.55 -13.92 3.87
N ASN A 21 -19.48 -14.79 2.87
CA ASN A 21 -18.47 -15.85 2.83
C ASN A 21 -17.16 -15.43 2.17
N LYS A 22 -17.14 -14.31 1.46
CA LYS A 22 -15.98 -13.84 0.69
C LYS A 22 -15.68 -12.39 1.09
N ILE A 23 -14.56 -12.18 1.79
CA ILE A 23 -14.22 -10.87 2.35
C ILE A 23 -12.81 -10.48 1.94
N ILE A 24 -12.62 -9.25 1.48
CA ILE A 24 -11.32 -8.62 1.29
C ILE A 24 -11.13 -7.61 2.41
N VAL A 25 -10.11 -7.81 3.23
CA VAL A 25 -9.72 -6.92 4.31
C VAL A 25 -8.62 -6.01 3.82
N THR A 26 -8.95 -4.75 3.56
CA THR A 26 -7.99 -3.76 3.12
C THR A 26 -7.51 -2.88 4.28
N GLY A 27 -6.31 -2.34 4.12
CA GLY A 27 -5.72 -1.40 5.08
C GLY A 27 -4.25 -1.10 4.80
N THR A 28 -3.79 0.05 5.29
CA THR A 28 -2.41 0.51 5.11
C THR A 28 -1.39 -0.42 5.77
N GLY A 29 -0.10 -0.21 5.46
CA GLY A 29 0.99 -0.93 6.12
C GLY A 29 1.01 -0.71 7.64
N GLY A 30 1.33 -1.74 8.41
CA GLY A 30 1.43 -1.66 9.87
C GLY A 30 0.12 -1.62 10.65
N VAL A 31 -1.04 -1.61 9.98
CA VAL A 31 -2.36 -1.59 10.63
C VAL A 31 -2.71 -2.93 11.32
N GLY A 32 -1.91 -3.96 11.11
CA GLY A 32 -2.06 -5.24 11.80
C GLY A 32 -2.90 -6.29 11.07
N LYS A 33 -3.08 -6.24 9.74
CA LYS A 33 -3.88 -7.22 8.97
C LYS A 33 -3.47 -8.67 9.22
N SER A 34 -2.17 -8.97 9.14
CA SER A 34 -1.66 -10.33 9.39
C SER A 34 -1.86 -10.78 10.84
N ILE A 35 -1.70 -9.86 11.81
CA ILE A 35 -2.00 -10.14 13.22
C ILE A 35 -3.49 -10.41 13.42
N LEU A 36 -4.33 -9.63 12.74
CA LEU A 36 -5.78 -9.85 12.75
C LEU A 36 -6.14 -11.23 12.18
N PHE A 37 -5.54 -11.64 11.07
CA PHE A 37 -5.80 -12.95 10.49
C PHE A 37 -5.34 -14.08 11.42
N LYS A 38 -4.19 -13.95 12.06
CA LYS A 38 -3.74 -14.88 13.11
C LYS A 38 -4.71 -14.94 14.30
N HIS A 39 -5.22 -13.78 14.74
CA HIS A 39 -6.26 -13.70 15.79
C HIS A 39 -7.55 -14.41 15.34
N LEU A 40 -8.06 -14.10 14.15
CA LEU A 40 -9.27 -14.70 13.62
C LEU A 40 -9.11 -16.21 13.36
N PHE A 41 -7.92 -16.65 12.96
CA PHE A 41 -7.58 -18.07 12.84
C PHE A 41 -7.73 -18.80 14.18
N LEU A 42 -7.10 -18.29 15.24
CA LEU A 42 -7.22 -18.88 16.58
C LEU A 42 -8.66 -18.79 17.11
N ASN A 43 -9.31 -17.68 16.85
CA ASN A 43 -10.71 -17.49 17.27
C ASN A 43 -11.66 -18.45 16.54
N THR A 44 -11.39 -18.79 15.28
CA THR A 44 -12.15 -19.81 14.53
C THR A 44 -12.14 -21.16 15.23
N ILE A 45 -11.00 -21.58 15.75
CA ILE A 45 -10.85 -22.87 16.46
C ILE A 45 -11.71 -22.90 17.72
N VAL A 46 -11.78 -21.77 18.43
CA VAL A 46 -12.45 -21.70 19.74
C VAL A 46 -13.95 -21.44 19.62
N GLU A 47 -14.36 -20.60 18.70
CA GLU A 47 -15.72 -20.05 18.63
C GLU A 47 -16.61 -20.74 17.58
N THR A 48 -16.04 -21.58 16.70
CA THR A 48 -16.79 -22.17 15.59
C THR A 48 -16.45 -23.65 15.38
N GLY A 49 -17.25 -24.33 14.55
CA GLY A 49 -16.92 -25.67 14.04
C GLY A 49 -16.15 -25.68 12.71
N TYR A 50 -15.72 -24.49 12.22
CA TYR A 50 -14.95 -24.40 10.98
C TYR A 50 -13.48 -24.75 11.21
N ILE A 51 -12.85 -25.32 10.19
CA ILE A 51 -11.41 -25.59 10.14
C ILE A 51 -10.73 -24.38 9.52
N PRO A 52 -9.89 -23.63 10.27
CA PRO A 52 -9.17 -22.51 9.70
C PRO A 52 -7.93 -22.97 8.93
N VAL A 53 -7.68 -22.34 7.78
CA VAL A 53 -6.45 -22.51 6.99
C VAL A 53 -5.86 -21.13 6.73
N LEU A 54 -4.57 -20.95 6.99
CA LEU A 54 -3.86 -19.70 6.73
C LEU A 54 -2.80 -19.91 5.66
N ILE A 55 -2.92 -19.22 4.54
CA ILE A 55 -1.97 -19.22 3.43
C ILE A 55 -1.39 -17.82 3.26
N GLU A 56 -0.10 -17.70 3.38
CA GLU A 56 0.63 -16.47 3.05
C GLU A 56 0.89 -16.44 1.54
N LEU A 57 0.19 -15.57 0.81
CA LEU A 57 0.21 -15.53 -0.66
C LEU A 57 1.59 -15.22 -1.25
N ARG A 58 2.44 -14.49 -0.50
CA ARG A 58 3.83 -14.26 -0.91
C ARG A 58 4.65 -15.56 -1.06
N SER A 59 4.24 -16.68 -0.43
CA SER A 59 4.91 -17.98 -0.59
C SER A 59 4.90 -18.46 -2.04
N PHE A 60 3.97 -17.99 -2.85
CA PHE A 60 3.92 -18.30 -4.28
C PHE A 60 4.97 -17.55 -5.12
N ASN A 61 5.61 -16.52 -4.57
CA ASN A 61 6.62 -15.73 -5.30
C ASN A 61 7.86 -16.54 -5.70
N ILE A 62 8.16 -17.62 -4.99
CA ILE A 62 9.29 -18.51 -5.31
C ILE A 62 8.95 -19.64 -6.29
N LEU A 63 7.65 -19.85 -6.58
CA LEU A 63 7.19 -20.93 -7.47
C LEU A 63 7.20 -20.48 -8.93
N GLU A 64 7.35 -21.45 -9.85
CA GLU A 64 7.05 -21.20 -11.28
C GLU A 64 5.53 -21.10 -11.49
N LEU A 65 5.08 -20.35 -12.51
CA LEU A 65 3.64 -20.15 -12.78
C LEU A 65 2.85 -21.45 -12.91
N LYS A 66 3.46 -22.51 -13.48
CA LYS A 66 2.83 -23.83 -13.65
C LYS A 66 2.60 -24.57 -12.34
N ASP A 67 3.41 -24.26 -11.31
CA ASP A 67 3.39 -24.93 -10.02
C ASP A 67 2.48 -24.21 -9.00
N ILE A 68 1.92 -23.06 -9.39
CA ILE A 68 1.00 -22.29 -8.55
C ILE A 68 -0.37 -22.97 -8.57
N SER A 69 -0.74 -23.55 -7.42
CA SER A 69 -2.07 -24.06 -7.14
C SER A 69 -2.47 -23.76 -5.71
N LEU A 70 -3.47 -22.91 -5.54
CA LEU A 70 -3.99 -22.56 -4.22
C LEU A 70 -4.67 -23.78 -3.57
N TYR A 71 -5.36 -24.61 -4.34
CA TYR A 71 -5.98 -25.83 -3.86
C TYR A 71 -4.96 -26.79 -3.24
N GLN A 72 -3.86 -27.08 -3.95
CA GLN A 72 -2.80 -27.95 -3.47
C GLN A 72 -2.09 -27.36 -2.24
N SER A 73 -1.93 -26.03 -2.19
CA SER A 73 -1.32 -25.37 -1.05
C SER A 73 -2.17 -25.46 0.21
N ILE A 74 -3.50 -25.38 0.09
CA ILE A 74 -4.43 -25.58 1.21
C ILE A 74 -4.36 -27.04 1.69
N TYR A 75 -4.42 -28.00 0.76
CA TYR A 75 -4.33 -29.43 1.09
C TYR A 75 -3.02 -29.76 1.82
N LYS A 76 -1.91 -29.29 1.26
CA LYS A 76 -0.59 -29.49 1.87
C LYS A 76 -0.49 -28.84 3.27
N ASN A 77 -1.00 -27.62 3.43
CA ASN A 77 -1.01 -26.95 4.73
C ASN A 77 -1.75 -27.77 5.79
N LEU A 78 -2.89 -28.36 5.42
CA LEU A 78 -3.63 -29.26 6.32
C LEU A 78 -2.82 -30.51 6.65
N CYS A 79 -2.22 -31.20 5.66
CA CYS A 79 -1.39 -32.37 5.86
C CYS A 79 -0.17 -32.07 6.75
N ASP A 80 0.52 -30.96 6.52
CA ASP A 80 1.66 -30.52 7.32
C ASP A 80 1.29 -30.25 8.79
N ASN A 81 0.01 -29.92 9.05
CA ASN A 81 -0.55 -29.74 10.39
C ASN A 81 -1.21 -31.02 10.98
N GLY A 82 -0.95 -32.17 10.38
CA GLY A 82 -1.37 -33.48 10.94
C GLY A 82 -2.73 -33.99 10.48
N PHE A 83 -3.32 -33.40 9.46
CA PHE A 83 -4.51 -33.95 8.82
C PHE A 83 -4.11 -35.07 7.85
N GLU A 84 -4.31 -36.30 8.25
CA GLU A 84 -4.08 -37.50 7.42
C GLU A 84 -5.30 -37.80 6.51
N LEU A 85 -5.67 -36.81 5.69
CA LEU A 85 -6.78 -36.94 4.74
C LEU A 85 -6.28 -37.34 3.36
N SER A 86 -7.01 -38.26 2.69
CA SER A 86 -6.83 -38.46 1.25
C SER A 86 -7.31 -37.23 0.48
N GLU A 87 -6.75 -36.97 -0.71
CA GLU A 87 -7.15 -35.85 -1.55
C GLU A 87 -8.63 -35.94 -1.95
N ASP A 88 -9.15 -37.15 -2.20
CA ASP A 88 -10.57 -37.35 -2.50
C ASP A 88 -11.48 -36.92 -1.34
N TYR A 89 -11.08 -37.25 -0.10
CA TYR A 89 -11.81 -36.81 1.08
C TYR A 89 -11.71 -35.30 1.28
N PHE A 90 -10.54 -34.74 1.04
CA PHE A 90 -10.37 -33.29 1.09
C PHE A 90 -11.26 -32.59 0.05
N GLU A 91 -11.30 -33.08 -1.21
CA GLU A 91 -12.19 -32.53 -2.22
C GLU A 91 -13.67 -32.60 -1.81
N TYR A 92 -14.09 -33.73 -1.24
CA TYR A 92 -15.44 -33.92 -0.70
C TYR A 92 -15.72 -32.88 0.40
N SER A 93 -14.84 -32.75 1.39
CA SER A 93 -15.02 -31.83 2.50
C SER A 93 -15.02 -30.34 2.05
N MET A 94 -14.25 -30.00 1.03
CA MET A 94 -14.28 -28.67 0.42
C MET A 94 -15.61 -28.37 -0.28
N LYS A 95 -16.26 -29.38 -0.90
CA LYS A 95 -17.59 -29.22 -1.50
C LYS A 95 -18.69 -29.05 -0.47
N GLU A 96 -18.62 -29.80 0.62
CA GLU A 96 -19.58 -29.67 1.72
C GLU A 96 -19.44 -28.34 2.47
N GLY A 97 -18.24 -27.75 2.49
CA GLY A 97 -17.91 -26.56 3.27
C GLY A 97 -17.34 -26.94 4.64
N GLY A 98 -17.07 -25.96 5.45
CA GLY A 98 -16.52 -26.18 6.80
C GLY A 98 -15.15 -25.60 6.99
N TYR A 99 -14.61 -24.90 5.99
CA TYR A 99 -13.34 -24.21 6.08
C TYR A 99 -13.50 -22.69 6.11
N ILE A 100 -12.61 -22.04 6.88
CA ILE A 100 -12.34 -20.59 6.74
C ILE A 100 -10.90 -20.45 6.24
N ILE A 101 -10.75 -20.01 5.00
CA ILE A 101 -9.47 -19.88 4.31
C ILE A 101 -9.03 -18.44 4.37
N PHE A 102 -7.97 -18.18 5.13
CA PHE A 102 -7.32 -16.89 5.27
C PHE A 102 -6.18 -16.80 4.26
N LEU A 103 -6.27 -15.86 3.33
CA LEU A 103 -5.29 -15.57 2.29
C LEU A 103 -4.61 -14.26 2.64
N ASP A 104 -3.42 -14.34 3.23
CA ASP A 104 -2.74 -13.15 3.75
C ASP A 104 -1.75 -12.56 2.75
N GLY A 105 -1.82 -11.24 2.54
CA GLY A 105 -0.83 -10.48 1.80
C GLY A 105 -0.96 -10.55 0.26
N TYR A 106 -2.13 -10.28 -0.31
CA TYR A 106 -2.31 -10.21 -1.76
C TYR A 106 -1.41 -9.16 -2.44
N ASP A 107 -1.22 -8.00 -1.79
CA ASP A 107 -0.33 -6.94 -2.24
C ASP A 107 1.17 -7.29 -2.17
N GLU A 108 1.52 -8.41 -1.57
CA GLU A 108 2.89 -8.93 -1.48
C GLU A 108 3.22 -9.92 -2.62
N VAL A 109 2.23 -10.25 -3.47
CA VAL A 109 2.42 -11.13 -4.63
C VAL A 109 3.16 -10.38 -5.75
N ASN A 110 4.16 -11.04 -6.35
CA ASN A 110 4.86 -10.49 -7.49
C ASN A 110 3.93 -10.33 -8.69
N ARG A 111 4.09 -9.23 -9.41
CA ARG A 111 3.21 -8.84 -10.51
C ARG A 111 3.08 -9.89 -11.61
N ASP A 112 4.18 -10.53 -11.98
CA ASP A 112 4.21 -11.61 -12.98
C ASP A 112 3.36 -12.83 -12.61
N LYS A 113 2.95 -12.95 -11.34
CA LYS A 113 2.16 -14.05 -10.78
C LYS A 113 0.76 -13.63 -10.36
N LEU A 114 0.51 -12.33 -10.30
CA LEU A 114 -0.72 -11.77 -9.74
C LEU A 114 -1.97 -12.26 -10.50
N ASP A 115 -1.95 -12.26 -11.83
CA ASP A 115 -3.07 -12.75 -12.65
C ASP A 115 -3.39 -14.22 -12.38
N LYS A 116 -2.34 -15.05 -12.26
CA LYS A 116 -2.50 -16.48 -11.97
C LYS A 116 -3.11 -16.68 -10.59
N ILE A 117 -2.60 -16.00 -9.56
CA ILE A 117 -3.11 -16.10 -8.19
C ILE A 117 -4.53 -15.56 -8.09
N THR A 118 -4.81 -14.44 -8.76
CA THR A 118 -6.17 -13.89 -8.86
C THR A 118 -7.15 -14.91 -9.44
N SER A 119 -6.76 -15.55 -10.53
CA SER A 119 -7.58 -16.59 -11.17
C SER A 119 -7.80 -17.79 -10.25
N GLU A 120 -6.74 -18.26 -9.55
CA GLU A 120 -6.83 -19.36 -8.58
C GLU A 120 -7.79 -19.02 -7.43
N ILE A 121 -7.68 -17.81 -6.85
CA ILE A 121 -8.56 -17.38 -5.75
C ILE A 121 -10.02 -17.35 -6.21
N LYS A 122 -10.30 -16.71 -7.34
CA LYS A 122 -11.68 -16.58 -7.86
C LYS A 122 -12.28 -17.93 -8.21
N SER A 123 -11.54 -18.77 -8.94
CA SER A 123 -12.00 -20.11 -9.32
C SER A 123 -12.25 -21.00 -8.12
N LEU A 124 -11.35 -20.96 -7.12
CA LEU A 124 -11.49 -21.75 -5.90
C LEU A 124 -12.71 -21.29 -5.07
N ALA A 125 -12.86 -19.97 -4.91
CA ALA A 125 -13.97 -19.41 -4.16
C ALA A 125 -15.33 -19.59 -4.86
N GLU A 126 -15.35 -19.71 -6.19
CA GLU A 126 -16.55 -20.03 -6.96
C GLU A 126 -16.88 -21.53 -6.84
N LYS A 127 -15.89 -22.40 -7.08
CA LYS A 127 -16.04 -23.87 -7.05
C LYS A 127 -16.48 -24.37 -5.68
N TYR A 128 -15.93 -23.80 -4.62
CA TYR A 128 -16.14 -24.24 -3.23
C TYR A 128 -16.82 -23.16 -2.38
N ASN A 129 -17.91 -22.60 -2.89
CA ASN A 129 -18.61 -21.43 -2.36
C ASN A 129 -19.27 -21.64 -0.99
N ASN A 130 -19.34 -22.87 -0.49
CA ASN A 130 -19.83 -23.20 0.84
C ASN A 130 -18.78 -22.86 1.93
N ASN A 131 -17.52 -22.66 1.56
CA ASN A 131 -16.47 -22.22 2.47
C ASN A 131 -16.41 -20.70 2.57
N LYS A 132 -15.61 -20.23 3.53
CA LYS A 132 -15.35 -18.80 3.70
C LYS A 132 -13.94 -18.48 3.24
N PHE A 133 -13.81 -17.39 2.44
CA PHE A 133 -12.54 -16.91 1.89
C PHE A 133 -12.31 -15.48 2.36
N TYR A 134 -11.28 -15.30 3.18
CA TYR A 134 -10.90 -13.99 3.70
C TYR A 134 -9.51 -13.63 3.20
N LEU A 135 -9.43 -12.53 2.45
CA LEU A 135 -8.22 -12.05 1.78
C LEU A 135 -7.74 -10.79 2.47
N SER A 136 -6.45 -10.66 2.78
CA SER A 136 -5.86 -9.42 3.24
C SER A 136 -5.05 -8.75 2.13
N SER A 137 -5.14 -7.42 2.05
CA SER A 137 -4.36 -6.62 1.10
C SER A 137 -4.20 -5.17 1.57
N ARG A 138 -3.32 -4.42 0.91
CA ARG A 138 -3.43 -2.96 0.86
C ARG A 138 -4.59 -2.58 -0.06
N PRO A 139 -5.17 -1.35 0.06
CA PRO A 139 -6.13 -0.86 -0.91
C PRO A 139 -5.56 -0.93 -2.33
N SER A 140 -6.29 -1.56 -3.26
CA SER A 140 -5.88 -1.70 -4.64
C SER A 140 -7.06 -1.58 -5.58
N GLU A 141 -6.83 -1.03 -6.78
CA GLU A 141 -7.80 -1.02 -7.86
C GLU A 141 -8.02 -2.42 -8.46
N ASP A 142 -7.12 -3.38 -8.20
CA ASP A 142 -7.27 -4.77 -8.66
C ASP A 142 -8.56 -5.43 -8.19
N PHE A 143 -9.11 -4.96 -7.07
CA PHE A 143 -10.38 -5.46 -6.52
C PHE A 143 -11.62 -4.89 -7.21
N ILE A 144 -11.44 -3.95 -8.11
CA ILE A 144 -12.54 -3.47 -8.95
C ILE A 144 -12.99 -4.65 -9.84
N GLY A 145 -14.25 -5.07 -9.67
CA GLY A 145 -14.81 -6.24 -10.38
C GLY A 145 -14.75 -7.58 -9.63
N TRP A 146 -14.27 -7.60 -8.38
CA TRP A 146 -14.45 -8.76 -7.49
C TRP A 146 -15.84 -8.71 -6.83
N ASN A 147 -16.88 -8.81 -7.64
CA ASN A 147 -18.28 -8.53 -7.23
C ASN A 147 -18.80 -9.51 -6.15
N ASP A 148 -18.21 -10.70 -6.05
CA ASP A 148 -18.60 -11.71 -5.08
C ASP A 148 -17.89 -11.53 -3.73
N PHE A 149 -16.90 -10.65 -3.66
CA PHE A 149 -16.17 -10.34 -2.45
C PHE A 149 -16.65 -9.03 -1.84
N CYS A 150 -16.86 -9.05 -0.53
CA CYS A 150 -17.14 -7.86 0.27
C CYS A 150 -15.81 -7.23 0.68
N GLU A 151 -15.51 -6.03 0.18
CA GLU A 151 -14.32 -5.31 0.60
C GLU A 151 -14.61 -4.51 1.87
N VAL A 152 -13.83 -4.75 2.92
CA VAL A 152 -13.91 -4.08 4.21
C VAL A 152 -12.59 -3.40 4.53
N GLU A 153 -12.66 -2.20 5.05
CA GLU A 153 -11.48 -1.44 5.43
C GLU A 153 -11.16 -1.64 6.92
N THR A 154 -9.88 -1.86 7.24
CA THR A 154 -9.41 -1.82 8.62
C THR A 154 -9.40 -0.38 9.09
N LEU A 155 -10.04 -0.14 10.23
CA LEU A 155 -10.00 1.18 10.86
C LEU A 155 -8.69 1.37 11.62
N ALA A 156 -8.21 2.61 11.61
CA ALA A 156 -7.18 3.06 12.52
C ALA A 156 -7.62 2.85 13.98
N LEU A 157 -6.65 2.61 14.87
CA LEU A 157 -6.95 2.48 16.30
C LEU A 157 -7.55 3.79 16.83
N ASN A 158 -8.64 3.69 17.55
CA ASN A 158 -9.07 4.81 18.39
C ASN A 158 -8.22 4.89 19.67
N LYS A 159 -8.35 5.99 20.42
CA LYS A 159 -7.56 6.25 21.62
C LYS A 159 -7.61 5.09 22.62
N GLN A 160 -8.81 4.55 22.87
CA GLN A 160 -8.99 3.44 23.82
C GLN A 160 -8.31 2.16 23.34
N GLN A 161 -8.36 1.88 22.05
CA GLN A 161 -7.68 0.74 21.44
C GLN A 161 -6.15 0.89 21.47
N ALA A 162 -5.64 2.09 21.20
CA ALA A 162 -4.23 2.41 21.32
C ALA A 162 -3.72 2.22 22.77
N LEU A 163 -4.45 2.75 23.74
CA LEU A 163 -4.15 2.57 25.16
C LEU A 163 -4.21 1.10 25.58
N SER A 164 -5.20 0.34 25.06
CA SER A 164 -5.32 -1.09 25.34
C SER A 164 -4.18 -1.88 24.73
N LEU A 165 -3.69 -1.50 23.55
CA LEU A 165 -2.54 -2.11 22.92
C LEU A 165 -1.29 -1.91 23.77
N ILE A 166 -1.01 -0.68 24.20
CA ILE A 166 0.15 -0.38 25.06
C ILE A 166 0.14 -1.21 26.35
N LYS A 167 -1.02 -1.40 26.98
CA LYS A 167 -1.12 -2.25 28.18
C LYS A 167 -0.72 -3.70 27.94
N LYS A 168 -0.97 -4.23 26.73
CA LYS A 168 -0.72 -5.63 26.38
C LYS A 168 0.71 -5.92 25.93
N ILE A 169 1.47 -4.88 25.56
CA ILE A 169 2.85 -5.02 25.11
C ILE A 169 3.73 -5.40 26.29
N ASP A 170 4.58 -6.41 26.11
CA ASP A 170 5.64 -6.76 27.06
C ASP A 170 6.79 -5.75 26.91
N PHE A 171 6.92 -4.86 27.89
CA PHE A 171 7.85 -3.73 27.86
C PHE A 171 8.15 -3.28 29.29
N ASP A 172 9.19 -2.45 29.49
CA ASP A 172 9.50 -1.86 30.78
C ASP A 172 8.27 -1.17 31.40
N GLU A 173 7.84 -1.63 32.56
CA GLU A 173 6.59 -1.17 33.17
C GLU A 173 6.60 0.32 33.49
N LYS A 174 7.75 0.89 33.93
CA LYS A 174 7.84 2.32 34.27
C LYS A 174 7.71 3.19 33.02
N ALA A 175 8.46 2.85 31.96
CA ALA A 175 8.38 3.57 30.68
C ALA A 175 6.98 3.46 30.09
N LYS A 176 6.39 2.26 30.17
CA LYS A 176 5.02 1.99 29.68
C LYS A 176 3.97 2.80 30.42
N GLU A 177 4.05 2.90 31.75
CA GLU A 177 3.12 3.71 32.55
C GLU A 177 3.22 5.20 32.25
N ILE A 178 4.44 5.73 32.08
CA ILE A 178 4.63 7.14 31.72
C ILE A 178 4.09 7.39 30.32
N PHE A 179 4.49 6.57 29.35
CA PHE A 179 4.01 6.68 27.95
C PHE A 179 2.47 6.55 27.88
N TYR A 180 1.87 5.62 28.63
CA TYR A 180 0.43 5.45 28.69
C TYR A 180 -0.28 6.73 29.14
N LYS A 181 0.23 7.40 30.18
CA LYS A 181 -0.33 8.66 30.68
C LYS A 181 -0.19 9.79 29.65
N GLU A 182 0.99 9.91 29.05
CA GLU A 182 1.22 10.91 28.02
C GLU A 182 0.36 10.65 26.76
N LEU A 183 0.22 9.37 26.36
CA LEU A 183 -0.65 8.96 25.24
C LEU A 183 -2.12 9.32 25.54
N ASP A 184 -2.59 9.10 26.76
CA ASP A 184 -3.95 9.44 27.17
C ASP A 184 -4.16 10.95 27.31
N ASN A 185 -3.18 11.69 27.81
CA ASN A 185 -3.30 13.13 28.03
C ASN A 185 -3.30 13.93 26.73
N HIS A 186 -2.32 13.72 25.84
CA HIS A 186 -2.13 14.56 24.65
C HIS A 186 -1.50 13.84 23.45
N LEU A 187 -0.54 12.90 23.61
CA LEU A 187 0.20 12.35 22.47
C LEU A 187 -0.68 11.66 21.43
N TYR A 188 -1.80 11.02 21.85
CA TYR A 188 -2.71 10.43 20.90
C TYR A 188 -3.35 11.47 19.98
N ASP A 189 -3.73 12.61 20.52
CA ASP A 189 -4.43 13.66 19.78
C ASP A 189 -3.45 14.49 18.93
N ASP A 190 -2.26 14.79 19.49
CA ASP A 190 -1.19 15.53 18.80
C ASP A 190 -0.56 14.73 17.65
N TYR A 191 -0.42 13.41 17.83
CA TYR A 191 0.22 12.51 16.87
C TYR A 191 -0.72 11.40 16.40
N LYS A 192 -1.97 11.74 16.14
CA LYS A 192 -3.03 10.78 15.84
C LYS A 192 -2.69 9.82 14.70
N SER A 193 -2.06 10.29 13.62
CA SER A 193 -1.67 9.45 12.48
C SER A 193 -0.71 8.32 12.85
N PHE A 194 0.13 8.54 13.85
CA PHE A 194 1.06 7.53 14.38
C PHE A 194 0.41 6.67 15.45
N ALA A 195 -0.16 7.31 16.43
CA ALA A 195 -0.77 6.64 17.58
C ALA A 195 -1.95 5.74 17.20
N SER A 196 -2.57 6.00 16.07
CA SER A 196 -3.65 5.18 15.51
C SER A 196 -3.19 3.98 14.68
N ASN A 197 -1.89 3.86 14.39
CA ASN A 197 -1.32 2.71 13.69
C ASN A 197 -0.56 1.82 14.69
N PRO A 198 -0.89 0.52 14.81
CA PRO A 198 -0.28 -0.37 15.80
C PRO A 198 1.25 -0.44 15.74
N LEU A 199 1.83 -0.51 14.54
CA LEU A 199 3.29 -0.56 14.38
C LEU A 199 3.92 0.75 14.82
N LEU A 200 3.43 1.87 14.31
CA LEU A 200 3.96 3.19 14.60
C LEU A 200 3.82 3.52 16.08
N LEU A 201 2.72 3.10 16.72
CA LEU A 201 2.53 3.25 18.16
C LEU A 201 3.55 2.46 18.98
N ASN A 202 3.90 1.24 18.54
CA ASN A 202 4.97 0.46 19.18
C ASN A 202 6.32 1.16 19.05
N ILE A 203 6.61 1.70 17.89
CA ILE A 203 7.85 2.45 17.67
C ILE A 203 7.83 3.75 18.49
N MET A 204 6.67 4.44 18.62
CA MET A 204 6.54 5.59 19.53
C MET A 204 6.90 5.24 20.96
N LEU A 205 6.43 4.10 21.48
CA LEU A 205 6.80 3.62 22.81
C LEU A 205 8.32 3.40 22.95
N LEU A 206 8.95 2.78 21.95
CA LEU A 206 10.39 2.53 21.92
C LEU A 206 11.20 3.84 21.90
N THR A 207 10.78 4.81 21.07
CA THR A 207 11.47 6.10 20.98
C THR A 207 11.24 6.98 22.21
N PHE A 208 10.04 6.94 22.78
CA PHE A 208 9.70 7.68 24.00
C PHE A 208 10.56 7.27 25.20
N GLN A 209 10.80 5.98 25.39
CA GLN A 209 11.69 5.50 26.46
C GLN A 209 13.05 6.17 26.41
N LYS A 210 13.56 6.45 25.21
CA LYS A 210 14.91 6.99 25.01
C LYS A 210 15.00 8.51 25.19
N HIS A 211 14.00 9.25 24.72
CA HIS A 211 14.08 10.71 24.58
C HIS A 211 13.07 11.51 25.41
N ALA A 212 12.09 10.86 26.07
CA ALA A 212 10.95 11.49 26.76
C ALA A 212 10.16 12.49 25.89
N SER A 213 10.32 12.45 24.54
CA SER A 213 9.60 13.26 23.55
C SER A 213 9.50 12.54 22.21
N ILE A 214 8.56 12.93 21.36
CA ILE A 214 8.32 12.36 20.05
C ILE A 214 8.54 13.44 18.96
N PRO A 215 9.22 13.12 17.84
CA PRO A 215 9.43 14.04 16.73
C PRO A 215 8.14 14.49 16.04
N GLU A 216 8.07 15.73 15.59
CA GLU A 216 6.87 16.32 14.98
C GLU A 216 6.57 15.81 13.56
N ARG A 217 7.56 15.23 12.85
CA ARG A 217 7.42 14.77 11.46
C ARG A 217 7.57 13.28 11.32
N LEU A 218 6.80 12.67 10.43
CA LEU A 218 6.83 11.23 10.13
C LEU A 218 8.24 10.74 9.77
N ASN A 219 8.95 11.52 8.98
CA ASN A 219 10.31 11.19 8.56
C ASN A 219 11.30 11.20 9.72
N ASP A 220 11.21 12.17 10.62
CA ASP A 220 12.04 12.26 11.83
C ASP A 220 11.78 11.04 12.73
N PHE A 221 10.54 10.57 12.74
CA PHE A 221 10.17 9.39 13.49
C PHE A 221 10.81 8.08 12.94
N TYR A 222 10.84 7.86 11.62
CA TYR A 222 11.55 6.70 11.05
C TYR A 222 13.05 6.78 11.29
N GLU A 223 13.62 7.97 11.23
CA GLU A 223 15.01 8.22 11.57
C GLU A 223 15.28 7.86 13.02
N GLU A 224 14.49 8.41 13.95
CA GLU A 224 14.61 8.14 15.38
C GLU A 224 14.34 6.67 15.72
N ALA A 225 13.35 6.06 15.06
CA ALA A 225 13.06 4.64 15.20
C ALA A 225 14.25 3.78 14.80
N PHE A 226 14.90 4.10 13.68
CA PHE A 226 16.11 3.42 13.25
C PHE A 226 17.25 3.61 14.26
N VAL A 227 17.53 4.85 14.66
CA VAL A 227 18.56 5.17 15.65
C VAL A 227 18.28 4.47 16.98
N THR A 228 17.01 4.42 17.39
CA THR A 228 16.58 3.71 18.61
C THR A 228 16.83 2.20 18.47
N LEU A 229 16.39 1.57 17.38
CA LEU A 229 16.60 0.16 17.15
C LEU A 229 18.08 -0.19 17.01
N PHE A 230 18.88 0.69 16.42
CA PHE A 230 20.33 0.52 16.32
C PHE A 230 21.00 0.56 17.69
N ASN A 231 20.52 1.43 18.61
CA ASN A 231 21.13 1.64 19.92
C ASN A 231 20.45 0.88 21.07
N VAL A 232 19.17 0.44 20.94
CA VAL A 232 18.38 -0.20 22.03
C VAL A 232 18.97 -1.54 22.50
N HIS A 233 19.82 -2.16 21.70
CA HIS A 233 20.54 -3.33 22.18
C HIS A 233 21.50 -3.02 23.36
N ASP A 234 21.76 -1.75 23.63
CA ASP A 234 22.60 -1.35 24.78
C ASP A 234 21.82 -1.25 26.11
N ALA A 235 20.47 -1.21 26.12
CA ALA A 235 19.73 -0.72 27.28
C ALA A 235 18.72 -1.71 27.93
N THR A 236 18.31 -2.82 27.31
CA THR A 236 17.11 -3.55 27.78
C THR A 236 17.30 -4.93 28.40
N LYS A 237 18.52 -5.46 28.52
CA LYS A 237 18.78 -6.68 29.31
C LYS A 237 20.10 -6.57 30.04
N ASP A 238 20.04 -6.47 31.36
CA ASP A 238 21.15 -6.72 32.33
C ASP A 238 22.54 -6.93 31.68
N SER A 239 23.22 -5.86 31.32
CA SER A 239 24.64 -5.83 30.92
C SER A 239 25.08 -6.63 29.69
N TYR A 240 24.19 -7.06 28.81
CA TYR A 240 24.57 -7.75 27.57
C TYR A 240 24.44 -6.80 26.37
N VAL A 241 25.53 -6.09 26.09
CA VAL A 241 25.72 -5.31 24.84
C VAL A 241 25.82 -6.33 23.69
N ARG A 242 24.89 -6.34 22.76
CA ARG A 242 25.11 -7.06 21.50
C ARG A 242 25.97 -6.16 20.62
N ASP A 243 27.21 -6.53 20.45
CA ASP A 243 28.11 -5.83 19.53
C ASP A 243 27.53 -5.86 18.10
N ILE A 244 27.56 -4.72 17.43
CA ILE A 244 27.33 -4.65 15.98
C ILE A 244 28.52 -5.35 15.32
N ARG A 245 28.27 -6.56 14.77
CA ARG A 245 29.32 -7.45 14.25
C ARG A 245 30.06 -6.87 13.06
N SER A 246 29.33 -6.13 12.21
CA SER A 246 29.92 -5.42 11.07
C SER A 246 30.90 -4.31 11.50
N GLY A 247 30.88 -3.91 12.76
CA GLY A 247 31.69 -2.82 13.29
C GLY A 247 31.35 -1.45 12.75
N LEU A 248 30.21 -1.32 12.04
CA LEU A 248 29.77 -0.06 11.45
C LEU A 248 29.13 0.85 12.50
N GLY A 249 29.47 2.13 12.45
CA GLY A 249 28.70 3.16 13.15
C GLY A 249 27.32 3.36 12.54
N CYS A 250 26.41 3.96 13.31
CA CYS A 250 25.00 4.14 12.95
C CYS A 250 24.82 4.77 11.55
N GLU A 251 25.56 5.82 11.22
CA GLU A 251 25.46 6.50 9.92
C GLU A 251 25.92 5.62 8.75
N ASP A 252 27.06 4.93 8.88
CA ASP A 252 27.54 4.03 7.82
C ASP A 252 26.59 2.85 7.64
N PHE A 253 26.09 2.29 8.73
CA PHE A 253 25.08 1.23 8.70
C PHE A 253 23.83 1.70 7.97
N LYS A 254 23.32 2.90 8.30
CA LYS A 254 22.16 3.52 7.66
C LYS A 254 22.37 3.67 6.15
N HIS A 255 23.53 4.13 5.72
CA HIS A 255 23.84 4.28 4.29
C HIS A 255 23.80 2.95 3.53
N VAL A 256 24.38 1.88 4.10
CA VAL A 256 24.34 0.54 3.49
C VAL A 256 22.92 0.00 3.45
N PHE A 257 22.20 0.13 4.56
CA PHE A 257 20.80 -0.31 4.64
C PHE A 257 19.88 0.48 3.67
N ALA A 258 20.05 1.79 3.60
CA ALA A 258 19.28 2.64 2.68
C ALA A 258 19.55 2.30 1.21
N TYR A 259 20.79 1.94 0.85
CA TYR A 259 21.10 1.46 -0.50
C TYR A 259 20.39 0.13 -0.80
N LEU A 260 20.39 -0.83 0.14
CA LEU A 260 19.61 -2.07 0.03
C LEU A 260 18.14 -1.78 -0.19
N CYS A 261 17.53 -0.91 0.64
CA CYS A 261 16.15 -0.50 0.54
C CYS A 261 15.83 0.12 -0.83
N PHE A 262 16.68 1.06 -1.27
CA PHE A 262 16.55 1.73 -2.56
C PHE A 262 16.56 0.75 -3.73
N LYS A 263 17.56 -0.13 -3.79
CA LYS A 263 17.71 -1.08 -4.91
C LYS A 263 16.58 -2.11 -4.93
N SER A 264 16.22 -2.66 -3.79
CA SER A 264 15.16 -3.65 -3.69
C SER A 264 13.79 -3.04 -3.96
N TYR A 265 13.53 -1.80 -3.48
CA TYR A 265 12.28 -1.10 -3.71
C TYR A 265 12.00 -0.89 -5.21
N PHE A 266 12.97 -0.32 -5.95
CA PHE A 266 12.81 -0.08 -7.39
C PHE A 266 12.82 -1.35 -8.24
N ASN A 267 13.26 -2.48 -7.69
CA ASN A 267 13.11 -3.80 -8.31
C ASN A 267 11.81 -4.51 -7.91
N GLY A 268 10.96 -3.91 -7.08
CA GLY A 268 9.71 -4.52 -6.61
C GLY A 268 9.92 -5.71 -5.67
N GLU A 269 11.09 -5.82 -5.01
CA GLU A 269 11.44 -6.94 -4.15
C GLU A 269 11.33 -6.56 -2.68
N PHE A 270 10.50 -7.29 -1.95
CA PHE A 270 10.22 -7.07 -0.51
C PHE A 270 10.77 -8.20 0.36
N GLU A 271 11.13 -9.31 -0.29
CA GLU A 271 11.65 -10.54 0.31
C GLU A 271 12.87 -11.01 -0.45
N PHE A 272 13.79 -11.65 0.24
CA PHE A 272 15.06 -12.06 -0.32
C PHE A 272 15.37 -13.51 0.07
N THR A 273 15.79 -14.33 -0.90
CA THR A 273 16.62 -15.48 -0.59
C THR A 273 17.98 -14.99 -0.08
N GLU A 274 18.73 -15.83 0.62
CA GLU A 274 20.06 -15.48 1.09
C GLU A 274 20.97 -14.99 -0.04
N GLY A 275 20.95 -15.68 -1.18
CA GLY A 275 21.75 -15.29 -2.35
C GLY A 275 21.33 -13.91 -2.91
N ARG A 276 20.02 -13.61 -2.89
CA ARG A 276 19.50 -12.31 -3.37
C ARG A 276 19.86 -11.17 -2.42
N LEU A 277 19.76 -11.39 -1.12
CA LEU A 277 20.19 -10.41 -0.12
C LEU A 277 21.69 -10.11 -0.24
N ARG A 278 22.52 -11.16 -0.34
CA ARG A 278 23.96 -11.02 -0.54
C ARG A 278 24.32 -10.27 -1.81
N TYR A 279 23.59 -10.49 -2.90
CA TYR A 279 23.74 -9.75 -4.15
C TYR A 279 23.53 -8.24 -3.95
N TYR A 280 22.48 -7.81 -3.27
CA TYR A 280 22.25 -6.39 -2.97
C TYR A 280 23.31 -5.81 -2.04
N LEU A 281 23.72 -6.57 -1.03
CA LEU A 281 24.78 -6.13 -0.09
C LEU A 281 26.16 -6.02 -0.80
N GLN A 282 26.44 -6.90 -1.76
CA GLN A 282 27.63 -6.77 -2.61
C GLN A 282 27.56 -5.50 -3.46
N GLN A 283 26.43 -5.21 -4.09
CA GLN A 283 26.25 -3.95 -4.82
C GLN A 283 26.42 -2.72 -3.92
N ALA A 284 25.91 -2.78 -2.67
CA ALA A 284 26.12 -1.72 -1.69
C ALA A 284 27.60 -1.52 -1.38
N LYS A 285 28.33 -2.61 -1.15
CA LYS A 285 29.77 -2.61 -0.88
C LYS A 285 30.60 -2.02 -2.01
N ASP A 286 30.23 -2.35 -3.25
CA ASP A 286 30.89 -1.83 -4.45
C ASP A 286 30.61 -0.34 -4.65
N LYS A 287 29.35 0.08 -4.44
CA LYS A 287 28.91 1.48 -4.60
C LYS A 287 29.42 2.39 -3.49
N LEU A 288 29.39 1.90 -2.26
CA LEU A 288 29.81 2.64 -1.06
C LEU A 288 31.23 2.24 -0.64
N SER A 289 32.16 2.26 -1.57
CA SER A 289 33.53 1.72 -1.42
C SER A 289 34.34 2.27 -0.23
N ARG A 290 33.92 3.41 0.33
CA ARG A 290 34.52 4.01 1.55
C ARG A 290 34.10 3.27 2.82
N ILE A 291 32.91 2.64 2.82
CA ILE A 291 32.38 1.88 3.95
C ILE A 291 32.88 0.43 3.84
N LYS A 292 33.64 -0.03 4.83
CA LYS A 292 34.21 -1.38 4.85
C LYS A 292 33.43 -2.24 5.83
N PHE A 293 32.85 -3.34 5.35
CA PHE A 293 32.10 -4.30 6.18
C PHE A 293 32.15 -5.72 5.59
N SER A 294 31.93 -6.72 6.43
CA SER A 294 31.64 -8.09 6.01
C SER A 294 30.15 -8.19 5.67
N ILE A 295 29.82 -8.83 4.55
CA ILE A 295 28.42 -9.03 4.16
C ILE A 295 27.70 -9.95 5.15
N GLU A 296 28.41 -10.98 5.63
CA GLU A 296 27.91 -11.93 6.60
C GLU A 296 27.54 -11.25 7.91
N ASP A 297 28.47 -10.46 8.44
CA ASP A 297 28.27 -9.73 9.70
C ASP A 297 27.15 -8.69 9.59
N PHE A 298 27.08 -7.97 8.45
CA PHE A 298 26.03 -6.98 8.22
C PHE A 298 24.64 -7.64 8.06
N GLN A 299 24.57 -8.79 7.40
CA GLN A 299 23.34 -9.58 7.28
C GLN A 299 22.86 -10.05 8.65
N GLU A 300 23.78 -10.47 9.52
CA GLU A 300 23.44 -10.87 10.87
C GLU A 300 22.99 -9.68 11.71
N ASP A 301 23.64 -8.55 11.61
CA ASP A 301 23.23 -7.31 12.28
C ASP A 301 21.82 -6.87 11.84
N LEU A 302 21.50 -6.97 10.54
CA LEU A 302 20.15 -6.63 10.02
C LEU A 302 19.04 -7.50 10.64
N THR A 303 19.34 -8.76 10.96
CA THR A 303 18.34 -9.72 11.45
C THR A 303 18.32 -9.83 12.97
N MET A 304 19.49 -9.77 13.62
CA MET A 304 19.63 -10.09 15.03
C MET A 304 19.90 -8.86 15.90
N SER A 305 20.67 -7.89 15.39
CA SER A 305 21.06 -6.71 16.17
C SER A 305 20.08 -5.56 15.98
N VAL A 306 19.85 -5.11 14.76
CA VAL A 306 18.98 -3.95 14.47
C VAL A 306 17.55 -4.38 14.11
N CYS A 307 17.33 -5.66 13.83
CA CYS A 307 16.02 -6.24 13.52
C CYS A 307 15.25 -5.54 12.38
N MET A 308 15.97 -4.98 11.41
CA MET A 308 15.37 -4.39 10.20
C MET A 308 14.85 -5.46 9.24
N LEU A 309 15.44 -6.66 9.27
CA LEU A 309 14.99 -7.83 8.56
C LEU A 309 14.58 -8.93 9.55
N VAL A 310 13.62 -9.75 9.14
CA VAL A 310 13.23 -10.99 9.82
C VAL A 310 13.58 -12.16 8.92
N LYS A 311 14.21 -13.19 9.46
CA LYS A 311 14.46 -14.45 8.75
C LYS A 311 13.36 -15.45 9.08
N GLU A 312 12.60 -15.88 8.08
CA GLU A 312 11.60 -16.94 8.22
C GLU A 312 11.95 -18.09 7.26
N GLY A 313 12.43 -19.17 7.83
CA GLY A 313 12.97 -20.30 7.06
C GLY A 313 14.17 -19.89 6.19
N LEU A 314 14.02 -19.92 4.86
CA LEU A 314 15.07 -19.57 3.90
C LEU A 314 14.93 -18.16 3.33
N VAL A 315 13.95 -17.39 3.81
CA VAL A 315 13.61 -16.06 3.28
C VAL A 315 13.87 -14.99 4.31
N TYR A 316 14.44 -13.87 3.85
CA TYR A 316 14.60 -12.62 4.61
C TYR A 316 13.58 -11.62 4.11
N ARG A 317 12.91 -10.93 5.03
CA ARG A 317 11.96 -9.86 4.71
C ARG A 317 12.15 -8.66 5.62
N PHE A 318 11.70 -7.50 5.20
CA PHE A 318 11.68 -6.33 6.08
C PHE A 318 10.77 -6.60 7.28
N SER A 319 11.21 -6.23 8.48
CA SER A 319 10.39 -6.30 9.69
C SER A 319 9.09 -5.51 9.50
N HIS A 320 9.17 -4.41 8.76
CA HIS A 320 8.01 -3.72 8.20
C HIS A 320 8.39 -3.02 6.88
N ARG A 321 7.51 -3.13 5.86
CA ARG A 321 7.76 -2.58 4.52
C ARG A 321 7.94 -1.06 4.52
N SER A 322 7.31 -0.33 5.45
CA SER A 322 7.47 1.12 5.53
C SER A 322 8.90 1.57 5.83
N PHE A 323 9.73 0.74 6.47
CA PHE A 323 11.16 1.04 6.60
C PHE A 323 11.86 0.99 5.24
N GLN A 324 11.55 0.00 4.40
CA GLN A 324 12.07 -0.03 3.04
C GLN A 324 11.66 1.23 2.26
N GLU A 325 10.39 1.61 2.33
CA GLU A 325 9.84 2.78 1.65
C GLU A 325 10.55 4.07 2.12
N TYR A 326 10.68 4.26 3.44
CA TYR A 326 11.36 5.41 4.03
C TYR A 326 12.83 5.49 3.63
N PHE A 327 13.59 4.40 3.82
CA PHE A 327 15.03 4.41 3.51
C PHE A 327 15.30 4.46 2.00
N ALA A 328 14.41 3.94 1.17
CA ALA A 328 14.47 4.14 -0.28
C ALA A 328 14.26 5.63 -0.63
N ALA A 329 13.28 6.30 -0.03
CA ALA A 329 13.06 7.74 -0.19
C ALA A 329 14.26 8.54 0.33
N TRP A 330 14.78 8.21 1.50
CA TRP A 330 15.96 8.85 2.08
C TRP A 330 17.19 8.71 1.17
N TYR A 331 17.45 7.52 0.59
CA TYR A 331 18.57 7.34 -0.34
C TYR A 331 18.33 8.10 -1.65
N THR A 332 17.10 8.14 -2.16
CA THR A 332 16.73 8.93 -3.33
C THR A 332 17.08 10.41 -3.14
N CYS A 333 16.89 10.97 -1.94
CA CYS A 333 17.27 12.35 -1.63
C CYS A 333 18.77 12.63 -1.76
N LYS A 334 19.63 11.60 -1.68
CA LYS A 334 21.10 11.74 -1.82
C LYS A 334 21.56 11.72 -3.28
N LEU A 335 20.68 11.40 -4.22
CA LEU A 335 20.98 11.42 -5.64
C LEU A 335 21.06 12.88 -6.16
N THR A 336 21.85 13.07 -7.22
CA THR A 336 21.86 14.36 -7.93
C THR A 336 20.52 14.64 -8.59
N ASP A 337 20.21 15.90 -8.85
CA ASP A 337 18.92 16.31 -9.42
C ASP A 337 18.60 15.59 -10.73
N ASP A 338 19.58 15.48 -11.64
CA ASP A 338 19.42 14.83 -12.94
C ASP A 338 19.12 13.35 -12.82
N ILE A 339 19.85 12.64 -11.92
CA ILE A 339 19.65 11.20 -11.70
C ILE A 339 18.29 10.98 -11.05
N GLN A 340 17.94 11.80 -10.07
CA GLN A 340 16.65 11.70 -9.37
C GLN A 340 15.48 11.98 -10.32
N ALA A 341 15.55 13.05 -11.11
CA ALA A 341 14.52 13.39 -12.10
C ALA A 341 14.32 12.26 -13.11
N LYS A 342 15.42 11.72 -13.67
CA LYS A 342 15.36 10.62 -14.63
C LYS A 342 14.78 9.33 -14.01
N LEU A 343 15.23 8.98 -12.80
CA LEU A 343 14.75 7.80 -12.08
C LEU A 343 13.24 7.88 -11.84
N LEU A 344 12.78 8.99 -11.25
CA LEU A 344 11.37 9.15 -10.87
C LEU A 344 10.47 9.30 -12.10
N SER A 345 10.90 10.03 -13.13
CA SER A 345 10.12 10.14 -14.37
C SER A 345 9.96 8.79 -15.08
N ASN A 346 11.03 7.97 -15.14
CA ASN A 346 10.94 6.63 -15.72
C ASN A 346 10.02 5.73 -14.87
N TRP A 347 10.15 5.81 -13.56
CA TRP A 347 9.34 4.99 -12.66
C TRP A 347 7.86 5.36 -12.74
N ILE A 348 7.50 6.64 -12.85
CA ILE A 348 6.12 7.08 -13.08
C ILE A 348 5.56 6.52 -14.40
N LYS A 349 6.39 6.38 -15.43
CA LYS A 349 5.96 5.82 -16.73
C LYS A 349 5.71 4.32 -16.70
N GLU A 350 6.42 3.58 -15.86
CA GLU A 350 6.50 2.12 -15.94
C GLU A 350 5.86 1.39 -14.75
N SER A 351 5.58 2.11 -13.63
CA SER A 351 5.10 1.47 -12.41
C SER A 351 3.61 1.64 -12.19
N ASP A 352 2.89 0.52 -12.14
CA ASP A 352 1.47 0.52 -11.75
C ASP A 352 1.28 0.51 -10.22
N SER A 353 2.36 0.35 -9.46
CA SER A 353 2.33 0.31 -7.99
C SER A 353 2.59 1.66 -7.30
N ILE A 354 2.71 2.74 -8.07
CA ILE A 354 3.11 4.07 -7.59
C ILE A 354 2.23 4.63 -6.47
N PHE A 355 0.96 4.19 -6.40
CA PHE A 355 -0.01 4.62 -5.39
C PHE A 355 -0.23 3.58 -4.28
N SER A 356 0.42 2.42 -4.35
CA SER A 356 0.18 1.31 -3.44
C SER A 356 0.89 1.46 -2.08
N ASP A 357 1.81 2.42 -1.95
CA ASP A 357 2.64 2.61 -0.76
C ASP A 357 2.85 4.08 -0.39
N SER A 358 3.71 4.34 0.59
CA SER A 358 3.99 5.68 1.12
C SER A 358 5.30 6.29 0.60
N TYR A 359 6.01 5.63 -0.32
CA TYR A 359 7.33 6.07 -0.77
C TYR A 359 7.34 7.52 -1.29
N PHE A 360 6.40 7.85 -2.21
CA PHE A 360 6.35 9.20 -2.76
C PHE A 360 5.96 10.25 -1.72
N GLN A 361 5.05 9.91 -0.80
CA GLN A 361 4.70 10.81 0.29
C GLN A 361 5.93 11.10 1.16
N MET A 362 6.66 10.06 1.57
CA MET A 362 7.87 10.19 2.37
C MET A 362 8.96 10.99 1.64
N LEU A 363 9.14 10.75 0.35
CA LEU A 363 10.07 11.50 -0.47
C LEU A 363 9.68 12.98 -0.57
N PHE A 364 8.39 13.25 -0.75
CA PHE A 364 7.86 14.62 -0.80
C PHE A 364 8.05 15.33 0.54
N ASP A 365 7.74 14.69 1.65
CA ASP A 365 7.94 15.25 2.99
C ASP A 365 9.42 15.54 3.29
N LEU A 366 10.35 14.73 2.76
CA LEU A 366 11.81 14.94 2.90
C LEU A 366 12.32 16.12 2.06
N GLN A 367 11.76 16.34 0.86
CA GLN A 367 12.28 17.34 -0.09
C GLN A 367 11.22 17.84 -1.09
N SER A 368 10.08 18.34 -0.58
CA SER A 368 8.92 18.76 -1.38
C SER A 368 9.28 19.72 -2.52
N GLU A 369 10.09 20.74 -2.24
CA GLU A 369 10.50 21.73 -3.25
C GLU A 369 11.28 21.11 -4.41
N LYS A 370 12.17 20.17 -4.09
CA LYS A 370 12.97 19.49 -5.11
C LYS A 370 12.09 18.56 -5.94
N VAL A 371 11.21 17.78 -5.30
CA VAL A 371 10.27 16.88 -5.99
C VAL A 371 9.32 17.68 -6.89
N ASN A 372 8.76 18.77 -6.39
CA ASN A 372 7.95 19.67 -7.22
C ASN A 372 8.74 20.15 -8.44
N LYS A 373 9.93 20.72 -8.23
CA LYS A 373 10.73 21.32 -9.30
C LYS A 373 11.17 20.33 -10.37
N ILE A 374 11.68 19.16 -9.99
CA ILE A 374 12.33 18.24 -10.94
C ILE A 374 11.42 17.12 -11.44
N VAL A 375 10.27 16.88 -10.79
CA VAL A 375 9.34 15.80 -11.15
C VAL A 375 7.96 16.35 -11.51
N LEU A 376 7.28 16.99 -10.57
CA LEU A 376 5.88 17.38 -10.77
C LEU A 376 5.73 18.56 -11.73
N CYS A 377 6.45 19.65 -11.54
CA CYS A 377 6.32 20.82 -12.43
C CYS A 377 6.55 20.52 -13.92
N PRO A 378 7.54 19.69 -14.34
CA PRO A 378 7.66 19.30 -15.75
C PRO A 378 6.40 18.59 -16.27
N ILE A 379 5.84 17.65 -15.51
CA ILE A 379 4.63 16.91 -15.90
C ILE A 379 3.43 17.86 -15.99
N LEU A 380 3.24 18.67 -14.94
CA LEU A 380 2.12 19.62 -14.88
C LEU A 380 2.20 20.69 -15.98
N SER A 381 3.40 21.08 -16.40
CA SER A 381 3.60 21.99 -17.52
C SER A 381 3.13 21.39 -18.85
N GLU A 382 3.35 20.09 -19.06
CA GLU A 382 2.83 19.39 -20.23
C GLU A 382 1.30 19.28 -20.17
N VAL A 383 0.73 18.95 -19.02
CA VAL A 383 -0.74 18.91 -18.80
C VAL A 383 -1.34 20.31 -19.04
N LYS A 384 -0.74 21.38 -18.50
CA LYS A 384 -1.17 22.78 -18.71
C LYS A 384 -1.16 23.14 -20.19
N LYS A 385 -0.10 22.78 -20.91
CA LYS A 385 0.01 23.03 -22.35
C LYS A 385 -1.13 22.34 -23.12
N LEU A 386 -1.36 21.06 -22.88
CA LEU A 386 -2.45 20.30 -23.52
C LEU A 386 -3.82 20.92 -23.21
N TYR A 387 -4.06 21.30 -21.95
CA TYR A 387 -5.32 21.93 -21.55
C TYR A 387 -5.54 23.29 -22.18
N LEU A 388 -4.50 24.13 -22.31
CA LEU A 388 -4.60 25.45 -22.96
C LEU A 388 -4.81 25.33 -24.48
N GLU A 389 -4.24 24.30 -25.12
CA GLU A 389 -4.39 24.06 -26.56
C GLU A 389 -5.77 23.48 -26.92
N LYS A 390 -6.29 22.55 -26.14
CA LYS A 390 -7.48 21.75 -26.47
C LYS A 390 -8.71 22.06 -25.62
N GLY A 391 -8.57 22.82 -24.53
CA GLY A 391 -9.63 23.00 -23.53
C GLY A 391 -9.99 21.68 -22.85
N PHE A 392 -11.06 21.69 -22.07
CA PHE A 392 -11.66 20.43 -21.55
C PHE A 392 -12.54 19.81 -22.64
N SER A 393 -11.99 18.93 -23.42
CA SER A 393 -12.60 18.37 -24.62
C SER A 393 -12.27 16.87 -24.78
N LEU A 394 -12.94 16.21 -25.69
CA LEU A 394 -12.60 14.83 -26.07
C LEU A 394 -11.19 14.69 -26.64
N GLU A 395 -10.70 15.73 -27.34
CA GLU A 395 -9.32 15.70 -27.85
C GLU A 395 -8.31 15.64 -26.71
N LEU A 396 -8.52 16.40 -25.62
CA LEU A 396 -7.70 16.32 -24.41
C LEU A 396 -7.82 14.95 -23.75
N LEU A 397 -9.05 14.41 -23.62
CA LEU A 397 -9.27 13.12 -22.99
C LEU A 397 -8.59 11.98 -23.76
N ASN A 398 -8.63 12.00 -25.09
CA ASN A 398 -7.97 11.00 -25.93
C ASN A 398 -6.43 11.02 -25.85
N GLU A 399 -5.80 12.16 -25.47
CA GLU A 399 -4.36 12.22 -25.21
C GLU A 399 -3.96 11.54 -23.89
N LEU A 400 -4.90 11.45 -22.96
CA LEU A 400 -4.64 10.97 -21.60
C LEU A 400 -5.20 9.57 -21.35
N PHE A 401 -6.29 9.21 -22.03
CA PHE A 401 -7.07 7.99 -21.74
C PHE A 401 -7.47 7.24 -23.01
N GLU A 402 -7.59 5.92 -22.90
CA GLU A 402 -8.10 5.05 -23.99
C GLU A 402 -9.62 5.04 -24.06
N GLY A 403 -10.30 5.32 -22.96
CA GLY A 403 -11.75 5.25 -22.89
C GLY A 403 -12.30 5.38 -21.49
N LEU A 404 -13.53 4.93 -21.38
CA LEU A 404 -14.34 5.01 -20.17
C LEU A 404 -14.63 3.63 -19.62
N GLN A 405 -14.62 3.54 -18.29
CA GLN A 405 -15.09 2.36 -17.60
C GLN A 405 -16.23 2.76 -16.67
N VAL A 406 -17.40 2.12 -16.88
CA VAL A 406 -18.57 2.35 -16.04
C VAL A 406 -18.87 1.10 -15.22
N GLY A 407 -19.24 1.29 -13.98
CA GLY A 407 -19.53 0.20 -13.06
C GLY A 407 -20.74 0.47 -12.18
N LYS A 408 -21.38 -0.63 -11.76
CA LYS A 408 -22.48 -0.62 -10.79
C LYS A 408 -22.13 -1.56 -9.65
N ARG A 409 -22.15 -1.04 -8.44
CA ARG A 409 -21.91 -1.82 -7.23
C ARG A 409 -23.17 -1.81 -6.37
N THR A 410 -23.62 -2.99 -5.98
CA THR A 410 -24.76 -3.12 -5.06
C THR A 410 -24.25 -3.69 -3.75
N VAL A 411 -24.44 -2.95 -2.67
CA VAL A 411 -24.04 -3.36 -1.33
C VAL A 411 -25.15 -3.00 -0.35
N ASN A 412 -25.62 -3.97 0.43
CA ASN A 412 -26.67 -3.80 1.43
C ASN A 412 -27.90 -3.02 0.92
N ASN A 413 -28.43 -3.40 -0.25
CA ASN A 413 -29.55 -2.75 -0.93
C ASN A 413 -29.29 -1.29 -1.37
N SER A 414 -28.11 -0.75 -1.18
CA SER A 414 -27.69 0.52 -1.78
C SER A 414 -26.94 0.26 -3.09
N VAL A 415 -27.26 1.03 -4.12
CA VAL A 415 -26.63 0.94 -5.43
C VAL A 415 -25.75 2.18 -5.61
N SER A 416 -24.47 1.98 -5.89
CA SER A 416 -23.56 3.04 -6.29
C SER A 416 -23.10 2.82 -7.73
N TYR A 417 -22.89 3.90 -8.43
CA TYR A 417 -22.40 3.91 -9.80
C TYR A 417 -21.01 4.54 -9.80
N ASN A 418 -20.17 4.11 -10.72
CA ASN A 418 -18.82 4.66 -10.88
C ASN A 418 -18.52 4.84 -12.37
N VAL A 419 -17.98 5.99 -12.70
CA VAL A 419 -17.44 6.32 -14.01
C VAL A 419 -15.96 6.64 -13.81
N SER A 420 -15.09 5.86 -14.41
CA SER A 420 -13.65 6.03 -14.36
C SER A 420 -13.04 6.05 -15.77
N LEU A 421 -11.84 6.59 -15.88
CA LEU A 421 -11.11 6.74 -17.12
C LEU A 421 -10.02 5.67 -17.21
N THR A 422 -9.89 5.00 -18.35
CA THR A 422 -8.84 4.02 -18.62
C THR A 422 -7.59 4.75 -19.11
N ILE A 423 -6.52 4.72 -18.33
CA ILE A 423 -5.30 5.49 -18.58
C ILE A 423 -4.55 4.96 -19.81
N SER A 424 -4.21 5.83 -20.76
CA SER A 424 -3.28 5.55 -21.86
C SER A 424 -1.93 6.26 -21.65
N ASN A 425 -1.97 7.53 -21.25
CA ASN A 425 -0.76 8.29 -20.93
C ASN A 425 -0.44 8.21 -19.44
N GLN A 426 0.19 7.11 -19.03
CA GLN A 426 0.52 6.84 -17.63
C GLN A 426 1.35 7.96 -17.00
N TYR A 427 2.32 8.52 -17.72
CA TYR A 427 3.20 9.57 -17.20
C TYR A 427 2.44 10.83 -16.79
N LEU A 428 1.58 11.36 -17.67
CA LEU A 428 0.82 12.57 -17.38
C LEU A 428 -0.28 12.32 -16.34
N CYS A 429 -1.01 11.21 -16.49
CA CYS A 429 -2.08 10.88 -15.56
C CYS A 429 -1.56 10.59 -14.14
N TYR A 430 -0.51 9.77 -14.01
CA TYR A 430 0.06 9.47 -12.70
C TYR A 430 0.74 10.67 -12.08
N GLY A 431 1.41 11.51 -12.87
CA GLY A 431 1.96 12.76 -12.37
C GLY A 431 0.88 13.71 -11.84
N LEU A 432 -0.25 13.85 -12.53
CA LEU A 432 -1.39 14.64 -12.09
C LEU A 432 -2.00 14.05 -10.80
N MET A 433 -2.21 12.73 -10.74
CA MET A 433 -2.75 12.05 -9.56
C MET A 433 -1.80 12.18 -8.36
N LEU A 434 -0.48 12.03 -8.56
CA LEU A 434 0.53 12.25 -7.52
C LEU A 434 0.49 13.68 -6.99
N ASN A 435 0.47 14.67 -7.89
CA ASN A 435 0.34 16.07 -7.49
C ASN A 435 -0.88 16.29 -6.59
N ASN A 436 -2.03 15.79 -7.02
CA ASN A 436 -3.28 15.98 -6.29
C ASN A 436 -3.26 15.28 -4.92
N ARG A 437 -2.65 14.09 -4.83
CA ARG A 437 -2.47 13.37 -3.57
C ARG A 437 -1.50 14.09 -2.63
N LEU A 438 -0.33 14.50 -3.13
CA LEU A 438 0.75 15.09 -2.32
C LEU A 438 0.43 16.52 -1.86
N ASN A 439 -0.38 17.26 -2.63
CA ASN A 439 -0.82 18.62 -2.31
C ASN A 439 -2.28 18.66 -1.78
N GLU A 440 -2.82 17.52 -1.32
CA GLU A 440 -4.09 17.43 -0.61
C GLU A 440 -5.29 18.02 -1.38
N TYR A 441 -5.42 17.65 -2.66
CA TYR A 441 -6.59 18.09 -3.45
C TYR A 441 -7.90 17.74 -2.72
N PRO A 442 -8.80 18.73 -2.48
CA PRO A 442 -10.08 18.47 -1.87
C PRO A 442 -10.98 17.67 -2.84
N TYR A 443 -11.08 16.35 -2.62
CA TYR A 443 -11.78 15.45 -3.50
C TYR A 443 -13.29 15.71 -3.50
N GLU A 444 -13.83 16.23 -4.62
CA GLU A 444 -15.26 16.28 -4.87
C GLU A 444 -15.67 15.10 -5.77
N LYS A 445 -16.52 14.22 -5.26
CA LYS A 445 -17.12 13.17 -6.09
C LYS A 445 -18.06 13.78 -7.15
N SER A 446 -18.06 13.16 -8.34
CA SER A 446 -19.16 13.39 -9.30
C SER A 446 -20.52 13.08 -8.63
N THR A 447 -21.57 13.72 -9.07
CA THR A 447 -22.90 13.39 -8.54
C THR A 447 -23.26 11.98 -9.00
N GLN A 448 -23.62 11.09 -8.07
CA GLN A 448 -24.06 9.72 -8.34
C GLN A 448 -25.18 9.64 -9.40
N GLU A 449 -25.90 10.72 -9.56
CA GLU A 449 -26.99 10.85 -10.54
C GLU A 449 -26.47 10.85 -11.99
N LYS A 450 -25.42 11.63 -12.29
CA LYS A 450 -24.81 11.67 -13.63
C LYS A 450 -24.09 10.35 -13.97
N GLU A 451 -23.39 9.76 -13.01
CA GLU A 451 -22.77 8.45 -13.20
C GLU A 451 -23.80 7.36 -13.48
N LYS A 452 -24.93 7.39 -12.78
CA LYS A 452 -26.05 6.49 -12.99
C LYS A 452 -26.64 6.63 -14.40
N GLU A 453 -26.89 7.85 -14.85
CA GLU A 453 -27.44 8.12 -16.18
C GLU A 453 -26.56 7.55 -17.30
N ILE A 454 -25.25 7.76 -17.20
CA ILE A 454 -24.28 7.21 -18.17
C ILE A 454 -24.27 5.68 -18.12
N TYR A 455 -24.20 5.11 -16.91
CA TYR A 455 -24.23 3.65 -16.74
C TYR A 455 -25.48 3.02 -17.35
N GLU A 456 -26.66 3.56 -17.06
CA GLU A 456 -27.94 3.02 -17.56
C GLU A 456 -28.09 3.10 -19.09
N LYS A 457 -27.55 4.15 -19.72
CA LYS A 457 -27.51 4.27 -21.17
C LYS A 457 -26.58 3.21 -21.79
N ILE A 458 -25.39 3.02 -21.24
CA ILE A 458 -24.42 2.03 -21.71
C ILE A 458 -24.95 0.61 -21.49
N GLU A 459 -25.50 0.31 -20.31
CA GLU A 459 -26.08 -1.01 -20.02
C GLU A 459 -27.19 -1.36 -21.01
N ARG A 460 -28.07 -0.42 -21.32
CA ARG A 460 -29.17 -0.61 -22.28
C ARG A 460 -28.64 -0.92 -23.69
N TYR A 461 -27.66 -0.16 -24.15
CA TYR A 461 -27.04 -0.38 -25.46
C TYR A 461 -26.35 -1.75 -25.53
N MET A 462 -25.66 -2.14 -24.49
CA MET A 462 -24.96 -3.44 -24.42
C MET A 462 -25.96 -4.61 -24.40
N ILE A 463 -27.10 -4.46 -23.73
CA ILE A 463 -28.19 -5.46 -23.74
C ILE A 463 -28.78 -5.61 -25.15
N GLU A 464 -29.01 -4.51 -25.86
CA GLU A 464 -29.51 -4.54 -27.23
C GLU A 464 -28.53 -5.23 -28.19
N LYS A 465 -27.24 -5.04 -27.99
CA LYS A 465 -26.18 -5.57 -28.85
C LYS A 465 -25.82 -7.03 -28.55
N GLU A 466 -25.73 -7.41 -27.29
CA GLU A 466 -25.19 -8.71 -26.84
C GLU A 466 -26.21 -9.58 -26.08
N GLY A 467 -27.41 -9.04 -25.84
CA GLY A 467 -28.54 -9.72 -25.21
C GLY A 467 -28.51 -9.71 -23.68
N GLU A 468 -29.52 -10.29 -23.06
CA GLU A 468 -29.80 -10.25 -21.60
C GLU A 468 -28.65 -10.81 -20.69
N LYS A 469 -27.72 -11.60 -21.24
CA LYS A 469 -26.56 -12.11 -20.50
C LYS A 469 -25.69 -10.97 -19.95
N VAL A 470 -25.72 -9.82 -20.60
CA VAL A 470 -24.98 -8.62 -20.22
C VAL A 470 -25.44 -8.05 -18.86
N ARG A 471 -26.68 -8.26 -18.45
CA ARG A 471 -27.19 -7.82 -17.13
C ARG A 471 -26.42 -8.40 -15.95
N LYS A 472 -25.70 -9.50 -16.15
CA LYS A 472 -24.82 -10.08 -15.13
C LYS A 472 -23.48 -9.35 -15.03
N LEU A 473 -23.10 -8.64 -16.11
CA LEU A 473 -21.91 -7.81 -16.12
C LEU A 473 -22.23 -6.49 -15.41
N ARG A 474 -21.51 -6.22 -14.34
CA ARG A 474 -21.71 -4.99 -13.54
C ARG A 474 -20.72 -3.89 -13.93
N ARG A 475 -19.91 -4.13 -14.96
CA ARG A 475 -18.86 -3.23 -15.42
C ARG A 475 -18.69 -3.34 -16.93
N PHE A 476 -18.51 -2.19 -17.58
CA PHE A 476 -18.29 -2.07 -19.02
C PHE A 476 -17.09 -1.16 -19.26
N SER A 477 -16.17 -1.60 -20.12
CA SER A 477 -15.07 -0.78 -20.62
C SER A 477 -15.30 -0.51 -22.09
N MET A 478 -15.22 0.75 -22.50
CA MET A 478 -15.51 1.19 -23.87
C MET A 478 -14.55 2.30 -24.29
N SER A 479 -14.17 2.32 -25.57
CA SER A 479 -13.49 3.48 -26.15
C SER A 479 -14.39 4.71 -26.14
N PHE A 480 -13.83 5.90 -26.18
CA PHE A 480 -14.63 7.13 -26.32
C PHE A 480 -15.47 7.14 -27.59
N GLU A 481 -14.94 6.59 -28.70
CA GLU A 481 -15.68 6.46 -29.96
C GLU A 481 -16.96 5.65 -29.79
N ASP A 482 -16.91 4.55 -29.04
CA ASP A 482 -18.10 3.71 -28.80
C ASP A 482 -19.06 4.36 -27.79
N VAL A 483 -18.52 5.05 -26.77
CA VAL A 483 -19.34 5.79 -25.81
C VAL A 483 -20.14 6.90 -26.49
N LEU A 484 -19.57 7.61 -27.47
CA LEU A 484 -20.23 8.67 -28.23
C LEU A 484 -21.36 8.18 -29.15
N LYS A 485 -21.44 6.89 -29.44
CA LYS A 485 -22.60 6.29 -30.13
C LYS A 485 -23.84 6.21 -29.21
N ILE A 486 -23.63 6.38 -27.89
CA ILE A 486 -24.61 6.14 -26.83
C ILE A 486 -24.98 7.43 -26.08
N VAL A 487 -24.00 8.26 -25.79
CA VAL A 487 -24.11 9.53 -25.05
C VAL A 487 -23.55 10.67 -25.89
N SER A 488 -24.10 11.85 -25.73
CA SER A 488 -23.52 13.04 -26.38
C SER A 488 -22.19 13.42 -25.72
N GLU A 489 -21.34 14.11 -26.50
CA GLU A 489 -20.07 14.65 -25.97
C GLU A 489 -20.30 15.56 -24.77
N GLN A 490 -21.33 16.41 -24.81
CA GLN A 490 -21.65 17.33 -23.73
C GLN A 490 -22.01 16.59 -22.43
N GLU A 491 -22.84 15.54 -22.51
CA GLU A 491 -23.19 14.70 -21.34
C GLU A 491 -21.98 14.02 -20.74
N LEU A 492 -21.08 13.52 -21.60
CA LEU A 492 -19.85 12.86 -21.16
C LEU A 492 -18.93 13.86 -20.44
N LEU A 493 -18.67 15.03 -21.05
CA LEU A 493 -17.81 16.05 -20.44
C LEU A 493 -18.39 16.59 -19.12
N GLU A 494 -19.72 16.75 -19.04
CA GLU A 494 -20.37 17.12 -17.77
C GLU A 494 -20.21 16.06 -16.68
N CYS A 495 -20.27 14.78 -17.03
CA CYS A 495 -20.01 13.70 -16.08
C CYS A 495 -18.56 13.69 -15.60
N LEU A 496 -17.61 14.03 -16.46
CA LEU A 496 -16.17 14.06 -16.19
C LEU A 496 -15.66 15.40 -15.65
N LYS A 497 -16.52 16.34 -15.30
CA LYS A 497 -16.14 17.69 -14.84
C LYS A 497 -15.30 17.68 -13.56
N TRP A 498 -15.40 16.61 -12.76
CA TRP A 498 -14.52 16.38 -11.62
C TRP A 498 -13.04 16.26 -12.02
N PHE A 499 -12.75 15.70 -13.19
CA PHE A 499 -11.39 15.58 -13.71
C PHE A 499 -10.85 16.93 -14.20
N GLU A 500 -11.70 17.77 -14.83
CA GLU A 500 -11.31 19.15 -15.16
C GLU A 500 -10.87 19.93 -13.92
N LYS A 501 -11.61 19.81 -12.81
CA LYS A 501 -11.24 20.46 -11.54
C LYS A 501 -9.88 20.00 -11.02
N GLN A 502 -9.53 18.72 -11.21
CA GLN A 502 -8.21 18.20 -10.85
C GLN A 502 -7.10 18.82 -11.68
N ILE A 503 -7.31 19.03 -12.97
CA ILE A 503 -6.35 19.72 -13.85
C ILE A 503 -6.19 21.19 -13.42
N LEU A 504 -7.28 21.88 -13.17
CA LEU A 504 -7.23 23.30 -12.75
C LEU A 504 -6.51 23.48 -11.41
N TYR A 505 -6.73 22.57 -10.47
CA TYR A 505 -5.99 22.57 -9.20
C TYR A 505 -4.49 22.35 -9.41
N ALA A 506 -4.12 21.40 -10.24
CA ALA A 506 -2.72 21.13 -10.55
C ALA A 506 -2.04 22.33 -11.25
N MET A 507 -2.76 23.05 -12.10
CA MET A 507 -2.27 24.28 -12.71
C MET A 507 -2.04 25.39 -11.67
N HIS A 508 -2.91 25.51 -10.68
CA HIS A 508 -2.72 26.45 -9.57
C HIS A 508 -1.46 26.13 -8.76
N ILE A 509 -1.24 24.86 -8.39
CA ILE A 509 -0.01 24.41 -7.71
C ILE A 509 1.24 24.72 -8.53
N LEU A 510 1.18 24.51 -9.86
CA LEU A 510 2.29 24.87 -10.74
C LEU A 510 2.61 26.36 -10.70
N GLU A 511 1.61 27.23 -10.72
CA GLU A 511 1.77 28.69 -10.63
C GLU A 511 2.38 29.12 -9.29
N GLU A 512 1.92 28.56 -8.18
CA GLU A 512 2.52 28.79 -6.86
C GLU A 512 4.00 28.37 -6.81
N CYS A 513 4.36 27.23 -7.42
CA CYS A 513 5.76 26.80 -7.51
C CYS A 513 6.62 27.74 -8.35
N GLU A 514 6.08 28.25 -9.46
CA GLU A 514 6.76 29.21 -10.33
C GLU A 514 6.96 30.56 -9.61
N ASP A 515 5.94 31.09 -8.94
CA ASP A 515 5.99 32.33 -8.17
C ASP A 515 6.94 32.25 -6.97
N GLY A 516 6.93 31.13 -6.25
CA GLY A 516 7.86 30.84 -5.16
C GLY A 516 9.33 30.84 -5.62
N ASN A 517 9.61 30.29 -6.80
CA ASN A 517 10.94 30.31 -7.42
C ASN A 517 11.38 31.73 -7.81
N ILE A 518 10.46 32.57 -8.31
CA ILE A 518 10.73 33.96 -8.67
C ILE A 518 11.05 34.78 -7.41
N SER A 519 10.26 34.65 -6.36
CA SER A 519 10.48 35.33 -5.09
C SER A 519 11.81 34.98 -4.43
N ARG A 520 12.24 33.69 -4.50
CA ARG A 520 13.54 33.26 -3.99
C ARG A 520 14.71 33.77 -4.81
N LYS A 521 14.62 33.74 -6.14
CA LYS A 521 15.66 34.30 -7.01
C LYS A 521 15.89 35.79 -6.69
N LYS A 522 14.82 36.55 -6.49
CA LYS A 522 14.92 37.97 -6.08
C LYS A 522 15.60 38.14 -4.72
N LYS A 523 15.24 37.28 -3.73
CA LYS A 523 15.85 37.32 -2.40
C LYS A 523 17.32 36.93 -2.40
N VAL A 524 17.70 35.91 -3.20
CA VAL A 524 19.11 35.52 -3.35
C VAL A 524 19.91 36.62 -4.08
N SER A 525 19.36 37.25 -5.13
CA SER A 525 20.02 38.37 -5.80
C SER A 525 20.25 39.52 -4.85
N SER A 526 19.27 39.89 -4.00
CA SER A 526 19.45 40.96 -3.02
C SER A 526 20.54 40.65 -1.99
N ILE A 527 20.63 39.39 -1.52
CA ILE A 527 21.68 38.95 -0.59
C ILE A 527 23.07 38.98 -1.26
N LEU A 528 23.16 38.62 -2.54
CA LEU A 528 24.43 38.64 -3.27
C LEU A 528 24.85 40.08 -3.63
N GLU A 529 23.90 41.02 -3.72
CA GLU A 529 24.20 42.45 -3.90
C GLU A 529 24.65 43.15 -2.59
N GLU A 530 24.32 42.56 -1.44
CA GLU A 530 24.74 43.00 -0.10
C GLU A 530 26.09 42.43 0.35
N LEU A 531 26.63 41.43 -0.35
CA LEU A 531 27.94 40.81 -0.11
C LEU A 531 29.02 41.39 -1.03
#